data_8e57fa5fd92e2699a883a1d5b7942fc7
#
_entry.id   8e57fa5fd92e2699a883a1d5b7942fc7
#
_cell.length_a   1.000
_cell.length_b   1.000
_cell.length_c   1.000
_cell.angle_alpha   90.00
_cell.angle_beta   90.00
_cell.angle_gamma   90.00
#
_symmetry.space_group_name_H-M   'P 1'
#
loop_
_entity.id
_entity.type
_entity.pdbx_description
1 polymer ?
#
loop_
_entity_poly.entity_id
_entity_poly.type
_entity_poly.pdbx_seq_one_letter_code
_entity_poly.pdbx_strand_id
1 'polypeptide(L)'
;MSRILFSPESFNMGETTRCIEIARVARERGHTVLFHVYSPKYIGLLESAGLPVHLREPIMSDAEAEQIMALDQGRGVRHPFTTDMVRRRVTAELVAIRDFNADAVVIGSNLTMLLSARIAGVPIFYARPYAYSSTYFSKKPVGGELAAPGWLRAVARVLSYKPASFVRVAREYGLRLPHRTVDMLSADVNLICSLFTQLRGDSLVKPDVGVGPIYYRAPGELPQIVHEPRDRPLIYVGMGSSGSADILAQVLRQLSAAPVDVLVGGGVQLSDTRMLGNNIHFAGTVPAHLLAGHIDASITHGGEGTVQTACLAGVPFAGIAMQAEQSWNIEECVRYGNALRFTKNDVRRGNMRDILDRLLSDEGMRAKARQLGEAMRTMDGAALAV
;
A
#
# COMPACT_ATOMS: atom_id res chain seq x y z
N MET A 1 -12.05 -1.81 26.58
CA MET A 1 -11.00 -0.84 26.19
C MET A 1 -9.69 -1.60 26.16
N SER A 2 -9.00 -1.60 25.02
CA SER A 2 -7.70 -2.28 24.86
C SER A 2 -6.61 -1.27 24.52
N ARG A 3 -5.37 -1.62 24.82
CA ARG A 3 -4.16 -0.85 24.49
C ARG A 3 -3.51 -1.49 23.28
N ILE A 4 -3.56 -0.82 22.13
CA ILE A 4 -3.13 -1.35 20.85
C ILE A 4 -1.83 -0.65 20.42
N LEU A 5 -0.75 -1.42 20.28
CA LEU A 5 0.53 -0.93 19.79
C LEU A 5 0.61 -1.09 18.28
N PHE A 6 0.76 0.00 17.54
CA PHE A 6 0.93 0.01 16.09
C PHE A 6 2.42 0.10 15.74
N SER A 7 2.87 -0.78 14.86
CA SER A 7 4.28 -0.79 14.44
C SER A 7 4.42 -1.06 12.93
N PRO A 8 4.05 -0.10 12.07
CA PRO A 8 4.35 -0.18 10.64
C PRO A 8 5.84 0.07 10.38
N GLU A 9 6.36 -0.41 9.23
CA GLU A 9 7.62 0.11 8.70
C GLU A 9 7.37 1.51 8.11
N SER A 10 7.62 2.54 8.94
CA SER A 10 7.24 3.93 8.67
C SER A 10 8.05 4.62 7.56
N PHE A 11 8.93 3.92 6.86
CA PHE A 11 9.49 4.37 5.58
C PHE A 11 8.55 4.07 4.38
N ASN A 12 7.53 3.21 4.56
CA ASN A 12 6.53 2.86 3.56
C ASN A 12 5.23 3.63 3.83
N MET A 13 4.88 4.53 2.91
CA MET A 13 3.69 5.37 3.05
C MET A 13 2.40 4.54 3.10
N GLY A 14 2.26 3.52 2.26
CA GLY A 14 1.05 2.71 2.18
C GLY A 14 0.76 1.96 3.47
N GLU A 15 1.78 1.44 4.14
CA GLU A 15 1.63 0.75 5.43
C GLU A 15 1.33 1.73 6.57
N THR A 16 2.06 2.84 6.61
CA THR A 16 1.87 3.89 7.63
C THR A 16 0.44 4.42 7.57
N THR A 17 -0.03 4.79 6.38
CA THR A 17 -1.37 5.38 6.20
C THR A 17 -2.48 4.37 6.48
N ARG A 18 -2.31 3.10 6.14
CA ARG A 18 -3.25 2.03 6.50
C ARG A 18 -3.36 1.87 8.01
N CYS A 19 -2.23 1.85 8.72
CA CYS A 19 -2.23 1.80 10.19
C CYS A 19 -2.85 3.06 10.82
N ILE A 20 -2.68 4.25 10.21
CA ILE A 20 -3.36 5.48 10.64
C ILE A 20 -4.88 5.31 10.60
N GLU A 21 -5.44 4.80 9.50
CA GLU A 21 -6.89 4.64 9.38
C GLU A 21 -7.46 3.64 10.40
N ILE A 22 -6.77 2.51 10.62
CA ILE A 22 -7.16 1.54 11.65
C ILE A 22 -7.08 2.17 13.05
N ALA A 23 -6.01 2.91 13.34
CA ALA A 23 -5.82 3.55 14.64
C ALA A 23 -6.86 4.66 14.93
N ARG A 24 -7.31 5.40 13.90
CA ARG A 24 -8.40 6.37 14.04
C ARG A 24 -9.67 5.69 14.52
N VAL A 25 -10.10 4.62 13.85
CA VAL A 25 -11.28 3.86 14.23
C VAL A 25 -11.12 3.22 15.62
N ALA A 26 -9.94 2.68 15.92
CA ALA A 26 -9.65 2.13 17.25
C ALA A 26 -9.84 3.19 18.35
N ARG A 27 -9.36 4.41 18.15
CA ARG A 27 -9.57 5.54 19.09
C ARG A 27 -11.04 5.93 19.21
N GLU A 28 -11.75 6.02 18.10
CA GLU A 28 -13.19 6.33 18.06
C GLU A 28 -14.00 5.29 18.87
N ARG A 29 -13.56 4.03 18.86
CA ARG A 29 -14.14 2.94 19.67
C ARG A 29 -13.62 2.89 21.12
N GLY A 30 -12.82 3.89 21.51
CA GLY A 30 -12.33 4.03 22.89
C GLY A 30 -11.10 3.21 23.23
N HIS A 31 -10.38 2.64 22.26
CA HIS A 31 -9.09 2.00 22.50
C HIS A 31 -7.98 3.04 22.67
N THR A 32 -6.97 2.72 23.48
CA THR A 32 -5.74 3.51 23.56
C THR A 32 -4.75 3.01 22.54
N VAL A 33 -4.16 3.93 21.74
CA VAL A 33 -3.22 3.58 20.68
C VAL A 33 -1.87 4.25 20.88
N LEU A 34 -0.80 3.60 20.45
CA LEU A 34 0.56 4.14 20.42
C LEU A 34 1.27 3.61 19.18
N PHE A 35 2.00 4.48 18.47
CA PHE A 35 2.86 4.08 17.36
C PHE A 35 4.31 3.92 17.83
N HIS A 36 4.93 2.80 17.45
CA HIS A 36 6.34 2.49 17.64
C HIS A 36 6.99 2.31 16.28
N VAL A 37 7.89 3.21 15.88
CA VAL A 37 8.43 3.28 14.54
C VAL A 37 9.95 3.46 14.55
N TYR A 38 10.60 3.07 13.42
CA TYR A 38 12.04 3.13 13.26
C TYR A 38 12.51 4.10 12.17
N SER A 39 11.62 4.65 11.36
CA SER A 39 11.95 5.63 10.34
C SER A 39 11.24 6.96 10.59
N PRO A 40 11.93 8.11 10.49
CA PRO A 40 11.31 9.42 10.63
C PRO A 40 10.49 9.84 9.40
N LYS A 41 10.61 9.15 8.27
CA LYS A 41 10.16 9.59 6.94
C LYS A 41 8.68 10.02 6.88
N TYR A 42 7.79 9.28 7.53
CA TYR A 42 6.35 9.55 7.54
C TYR A 42 5.78 9.82 8.94
N ILE A 43 6.62 10.19 9.92
CA ILE A 43 6.17 10.58 11.26
C ILE A 43 5.19 11.76 11.19
N GLY A 44 5.45 12.75 10.35
CA GLY A 44 4.56 13.90 10.19
C GLY A 44 3.11 13.56 9.82
N LEU A 45 2.87 12.40 9.16
CA LEU A 45 1.51 11.93 8.91
C LEU A 45 0.82 11.44 10.18
N LEU A 46 1.57 10.78 11.08
CA LEU A 46 1.08 10.32 12.37
C LEU A 46 0.75 11.50 13.29
N GLU A 47 1.66 12.47 13.36
CA GLU A 47 1.52 13.69 14.15
C GLU A 47 0.33 14.54 13.66
N SER A 48 0.20 14.71 12.33
CA SER A 48 -0.94 15.42 11.72
C SER A 48 -2.28 14.73 11.97
N ALA A 49 -2.27 13.40 12.18
CA ALA A 49 -3.45 12.64 12.58
C ALA A 49 -3.70 12.68 14.10
N GLY A 50 -2.88 13.40 14.88
CA GLY A 50 -2.97 13.47 16.34
C GLY A 50 -2.72 12.14 17.02
N LEU A 51 -1.91 11.25 16.43
CA LEU A 51 -1.60 9.93 16.94
C LEU A 51 -0.29 9.95 17.72
N PRO A 52 -0.23 9.41 18.95
CA PRO A 52 1.00 9.34 19.72
C PRO A 52 2.01 8.42 19.02
N VAL A 53 3.23 8.91 18.84
CA VAL A 53 4.30 8.18 18.14
C VAL A 53 5.61 8.22 18.89
N HIS A 54 6.28 7.09 18.96
CA HIS A 54 7.63 6.93 19.48
C HIS A 54 8.56 6.47 18.37
N LEU A 55 9.44 7.36 17.90
CA LEU A 55 10.61 6.99 17.09
C LEU A 55 11.66 6.34 17.98
N ARG A 56 12.15 5.17 17.61
CA ARG A 56 13.07 4.35 18.42
C ARG A 56 14.32 3.94 17.66
N GLU A 57 15.39 3.73 18.42
CA GLU A 57 16.63 3.14 17.92
C GLU A 57 16.47 1.59 17.74
N PRO A 58 17.14 1.01 16.73
CA PRO A 58 18.01 1.69 15.75
C PRO A 58 17.18 2.42 14.67
N ILE A 59 17.44 3.70 14.46
CA ILE A 59 16.80 4.46 13.38
C ILE A 59 17.16 3.83 12.04
N MET A 60 16.16 3.57 11.23
CA MET A 60 16.36 3.08 9.87
C MET A 60 16.80 4.23 8.96
N SER A 61 17.95 4.09 8.33
CA SER A 61 18.46 5.02 7.34
C SER A 61 17.73 4.90 6.00
N ASP A 62 17.78 5.95 5.18
CA ASP A 62 17.24 5.92 3.82
C ASP A 62 17.88 4.81 2.97
N ALA A 63 19.19 4.57 3.12
CA ALA A 63 19.89 3.50 2.41
C ALA A 63 19.36 2.11 2.79
N GLU A 64 19.04 1.85 4.05
CA GLU A 64 18.45 0.60 4.51
C GLU A 64 17.02 0.44 4.00
N ALA A 65 16.24 1.52 4.01
CA ALA A 65 14.90 1.54 3.45
C ALA A 65 14.93 1.25 1.93
N GLU A 66 15.87 1.85 1.19
CA GLU A 66 16.08 1.57 -0.23
C GLU A 66 16.48 0.11 -0.50
N GLN A 67 17.30 -0.50 0.34
CA GLN A 67 17.64 -1.91 0.23
C GLN A 67 16.41 -2.81 0.37
N ILE A 68 15.52 -2.52 1.33
CA ILE A 68 14.26 -3.26 1.50
C ILE A 68 13.36 -3.08 0.29
N MET A 69 13.21 -1.85 -0.20
CA MET A 69 12.43 -1.55 -1.40
C MET A 69 12.99 -2.25 -2.65
N ALA A 70 14.32 -2.31 -2.79
CA ALA A 70 14.97 -3.00 -3.89
C ALA A 70 14.71 -4.52 -3.85
N LEU A 71 14.69 -5.13 -2.66
CA LEU A 71 14.32 -6.54 -2.49
C LEU A 71 12.87 -6.80 -2.90
N ASP A 72 11.94 -5.97 -2.44
CA ASP A 72 10.51 -6.10 -2.76
C ASP A 72 10.25 -5.93 -4.28
N GLN A 73 11.07 -5.13 -4.94
CA GLN A 73 11.05 -4.94 -6.40
C GLN A 73 11.83 -6.02 -7.18
N GLY A 74 12.40 -7.01 -6.51
CA GLY A 74 13.23 -8.05 -7.15
C GLY A 74 14.56 -7.55 -7.72
N ARG A 75 15.03 -6.35 -7.32
CA ARG A 75 16.28 -5.72 -7.78
C ARG A 75 17.43 -5.87 -6.78
N GLY A 76 17.14 -6.33 -5.56
CA GLY A 76 18.10 -6.54 -4.49
C GLY A 76 18.22 -8.02 -4.12
N VAL A 77 19.35 -8.39 -3.50
CA VAL A 77 19.60 -9.75 -2.99
C VAL A 77 19.95 -9.76 -1.50
N ARG A 78 20.14 -8.61 -0.90
CA ARG A 78 20.51 -8.47 0.52
C ARG A 78 19.51 -7.59 1.26
N HIS A 79 19.13 -8.02 2.45
CA HIS A 79 18.36 -7.20 3.38
C HIS A 79 19.27 -6.57 4.43
N PRO A 80 18.90 -5.40 5.01
CA PRO A 80 19.75 -4.69 5.98
C PRO A 80 19.72 -5.31 7.39
N PHE A 81 18.82 -6.26 7.67
CA PHE A 81 18.61 -6.82 9.00
C PHE A 81 19.79 -7.70 9.45
N THR A 82 20.85 -7.07 9.97
CA THR A 82 21.96 -7.76 10.66
C THR A 82 21.46 -8.37 11.97
N THR A 83 22.22 -9.29 12.56
CA THR A 83 21.87 -9.89 13.87
C THR A 83 21.80 -8.82 14.97
N ASP A 84 22.69 -7.82 14.93
CA ASP A 84 22.70 -6.73 15.89
C ASP A 84 21.45 -5.85 15.74
N MET A 85 21.13 -5.46 14.51
CA MET A 85 19.92 -4.68 14.23
C MET A 85 18.64 -5.41 14.71
N VAL A 86 18.49 -6.69 14.38
CA VAL A 86 17.35 -7.50 14.81
C VAL A 86 17.28 -7.57 16.34
N ARG A 87 18.42 -7.80 17.01
CA ARG A 87 18.48 -7.89 18.48
C ARG A 87 18.10 -6.55 19.12
N ARG A 88 18.65 -5.43 18.66
CA ARG A 88 18.34 -4.09 19.18
C ARG A 88 16.86 -3.75 19.00
N ARG A 89 16.30 -4.02 17.81
CA ARG A 89 14.87 -3.81 17.54
C ARG A 89 13.99 -4.66 18.46
N VAL A 90 14.28 -5.97 18.56
CA VAL A 90 13.52 -6.87 19.44
C VAL A 90 13.57 -6.41 20.89
N THR A 91 14.74 -5.99 21.39
CA THR A 91 14.85 -5.44 22.74
C THR A 91 13.98 -4.19 22.93
N ALA A 92 14.03 -3.24 21.99
CA ALA A 92 13.24 -2.01 22.06
C ALA A 92 11.72 -2.29 21.95
N GLU A 93 11.32 -3.24 21.12
CA GLU A 93 9.93 -3.64 20.94
C GLU A 93 9.36 -4.34 22.17
N LEU A 94 10.14 -5.24 22.82
CA LEU A 94 9.73 -5.88 24.07
C LEU A 94 9.54 -4.86 25.19
N VAL A 95 10.41 -3.85 25.27
CA VAL A 95 10.25 -2.73 26.20
C VAL A 95 8.97 -1.96 25.89
N ALA A 96 8.72 -1.64 24.60
CA ALA A 96 7.52 -0.91 24.18
C ALA A 96 6.23 -1.69 24.49
N ILE A 97 6.19 -2.99 24.21
CA ILE A 97 5.04 -3.85 24.52
C ILE A 97 4.77 -3.85 26.02
N ARG A 98 5.81 -4.04 26.84
CA ARG A 98 5.68 -4.08 28.31
C ARG A 98 5.27 -2.72 28.88
N ASP A 99 5.97 -1.63 28.55
CA ASP A 99 5.79 -0.31 29.15
C ASP A 99 4.44 0.31 28.73
N PHE A 100 4.02 0.03 27.50
CA PHE A 100 2.69 0.38 27.03
C PHE A 100 1.60 -0.55 27.59
N ASN A 101 1.96 -1.71 28.14
CA ASN A 101 1.05 -2.78 28.54
C ASN A 101 0.09 -3.14 27.41
N ALA A 102 0.67 -3.50 26.25
CA ALA A 102 -0.08 -3.74 25.02
C ALA A 102 -0.93 -5.02 25.12
N ASP A 103 -2.23 -4.89 24.85
CA ASP A 103 -3.15 -6.03 24.71
C ASP A 103 -3.09 -6.66 23.32
N ALA A 104 -2.68 -5.88 22.31
CA ALA A 104 -2.54 -6.32 20.94
C ALA A 104 -1.49 -5.47 20.19
N VAL A 105 -0.91 -6.06 19.15
CA VAL A 105 0.01 -5.38 18.22
C VAL A 105 -0.56 -5.40 16.82
N VAL A 106 -0.58 -4.24 16.14
CA VAL A 106 -0.93 -4.12 14.73
C VAL A 106 0.32 -3.73 13.95
N ILE A 107 0.67 -4.50 12.93
CA ILE A 107 1.83 -4.24 12.08
C ILE A 107 1.45 -3.94 10.63
N GLY A 108 2.34 -3.26 9.91
CA GLY A 108 2.52 -3.34 8.48
C GLY A 108 3.49 -4.47 8.15
N SER A 109 4.64 -4.20 7.51
CA SER A 109 5.66 -5.24 7.23
C SER A 109 6.81 -5.29 8.25
N ASN A 110 6.61 -4.82 9.48
CA ASN A 110 7.64 -4.88 10.51
C ASN A 110 7.90 -6.33 10.97
N LEU A 111 8.91 -6.97 10.38
CA LEU A 111 9.25 -8.36 10.65
C LEU A 111 9.84 -8.60 12.05
N THR A 112 10.52 -7.61 12.64
CA THR A 112 11.06 -7.74 14.00
C THR A 112 9.94 -7.73 15.03
N MET A 113 8.90 -6.94 14.82
CA MET A 113 7.75 -6.91 15.71
C MET A 113 6.94 -8.24 15.68
N LEU A 114 6.91 -8.96 14.54
CA LEU A 114 6.38 -10.33 14.50
C LEU A 114 7.11 -11.26 15.47
N LEU A 115 8.42 -11.08 15.59
CA LEU A 115 9.25 -11.85 16.52
C LEU A 115 8.99 -11.44 17.97
N SER A 116 9.01 -10.14 18.23
CA SER A 116 8.88 -9.56 19.57
C SER A 116 7.53 -9.84 20.19
N ALA A 117 6.45 -9.69 19.45
CA ALA A 117 5.11 -9.97 19.97
C ALA A 117 4.91 -11.47 20.25
N ARG A 118 5.48 -12.37 19.45
CA ARG A 118 5.50 -13.80 19.74
C ARG A 118 6.29 -14.14 21.02
N ILE A 119 7.42 -13.47 21.24
CA ILE A 119 8.22 -13.62 22.48
C ILE A 119 7.41 -13.13 23.68
N ALA A 120 6.72 -12.00 23.53
CA ALA A 120 5.89 -11.42 24.60
C ALA A 120 4.55 -12.15 24.81
N GLY A 121 4.13 -13.03 23.89
CA GLY A 121 2.83 -13.70 23.95
C GLY A 121 1.63 -12.77 23.71
N VAL A 122 1.84 -11.66 22.97
CA VAL A 122 0.79 -10.67 22.65
C VAL A 122 0.23 -10.95 21.25
N PRO A 123 -1.11 -10.95 21.07
CA PRO A 123 -1.75 -11.15 19.76
C PRO A 123 -1.28 -10.16 18.70
N ILE A 124 -1.02 -10.66 17.49
CA ILE A 124 -0.53 -9.87 16.37
C ILE A 124 -1.57 -9.81 15.26
N PHE A 125 -1.82 -8.60 14.75
CA PHE A 125 -2.65 -8.32 13.59
C PHE A 125 -1.78 -7.70 12.51
N TYR A 126 -1.88 -8.20 11.28
CA TYR A 126 -1.09 -7.69 10.17
C TYR A 126 -1.99 -7.17 9.05
N ALA A 127 -2.07 -5.85 8.90
CA ALA A 127 -2.79 -5.22 7.80
C ALA A 127 -1.97 -5.31 6.51
N ARG A 128 -2.40 -6.16 5.55
CA ARG A 128 -1.59 -6.51 4.37
C ARG A 128 -2.39 -6.65 3.08
N PRO A 129 -1.75 -6.41 1.92
CA PRO A 129 -2.33 -6.68 0.61
C PRO A 129 -2.59 -8.17 0.37
N TYR A 130 -3.58 -8.47 -0.46
CA TYR A 130 -3.91 -9.86 -0.82
C TYR A 130 -2.73 -10.59 -1.48
N ALA A 131 -1.94 -9.92 -2.32
CA ALA A 131 -0.80 -10.52 -3.01
C ALA A 131 0.29 -11.10 -2.06
N TYR A 132 0.27 -10.71 -0.79
CA TYR A 132 1.16 -11.26 0.24
C TYR A 132 0.44 -12.17 1.23
N SER A 133 -0.83 -12.49 1.02
CA SER A 133 -1.65 -13.29 1.94
C SER A 133 -1.30 -14.77 1.90
N SER A 134 -1.61 -15.49 2.99
CA SER A 134 -1.53 -16.95 3.04
C SER A 134 -2.47 -17.58 2.01
N THR A 135 -3.60 -16.97 1.77
CA THR A 135 -4.58 -17.40 0.75
C THR A 135 -3.99 -17.32 -0.65
N TYR A 136 -3.32 -16.21 -1.00
CA TYR A 136 -2.67 -16.07 -2.31
C TYR A 136 -1.64 -17.16 -2.58
N PHE A 137 -0.84 -17.51 -1.59
CA PHE A 137 0.16 -18.57 -1.74
C PHE A 137 -0.45 -19.98 -1.67
N SER A 138 -1.57 -20.17 -1.01
CA SER A 138 -2.21 -21.48 -0.80
C SER A 138 -3.22 -21.85 -1.87
N LYS A 139 -3.96 -20.92 -2.44
CA LYS A 139 -4.97 -21.14 -3.46
C LYS A 139 -4.50 -20.62 -4.82
N LYS A 140 -5.11 -21.16 -5.90
CA LYS A 140 -5.06 -20.45 -7.19
C LYS A 140 -5.75 -19.11 -6.97
N PRO A 141 -5.13 -17.99 -7.38
CA PRO A 141 -5.79 -16.68 -7.27
C PRO A 141 -7.13 -16.76 -8.00
N VAL A 142 -8.16 -16.30 -7.34
CA VAL A 142 -9.47 -16.16 -7.98
C VAL A 142 -9.26 -15.10 -9.05
N GLY A 143 -9.38 -15.52 -10.31
CA GLY A 143 -9.33 -14.60 -11.44
C GLY A 143 -8.07 -14.60 -12.30
N GLY A 144 -7.21 -15.65 -12.37
CA GLY A 144 -6.22 -15.87 -13.42
C GLY A 144 -4.77 -15.42 -13.19
N GLU A 145 -4.04 -15.42 -14.23
CA GLU A 145 -2.58 -15.49 -14.38
C GLU A 145 -1.80 -14.25 -13.94
N LEU A 146 -1.67 -13.94 -12.62
CA LEU A 146 -0.95 -12.73 -12.37
C LEU A 146 0.00 -12.69 -11.22
N ALA A 147 1.00 -11.91 -11.43
CA ALA A 147 2.09 -11.48 -10.57
C ALA A 147 3.12 -12.57 -10.26
N ALA A 148 2.77 -13.79 -9.89
CA ALA A 148 3.74 -14.86 -9.69
C ALA A 148 3.37 -16.10 -10.53
N PRO A 149 4.28 -16.65 -11.34
CA PRO A 149 4.09 -17.92 -12.00
C PRO A 149 3.64 -19.01 -11.02
N GLY A 150 2.81 -19.95 -11.46
CA GLY A 150 2.27 -21.02 -10.60
C GLY A 150 3.36 -21.84 -9.89
N TRP A 151 4.49 -22.08 -10.56
CA TRP A 151 5.65 -22.77 -9.99
C TRP A 151 6.28 -21.97 -8.85
N LEU A 152 6.39 -20.64 -8.96
CA LEU A 152 6.95 -19.78 -7.91
C LEU A 152 6.08 -19.81 -6.65
N ARG A 153 4.76 -19.82 -6.80
CA ARG A 153 3.82 -19.99 -5.68
C ARG A 153 3.93 -21.39 -5.06
N ALA A 154 4.11 -22.42 -5.88
CA ALA A 154 4.34 -23.78 -5.38
C ALA A 154 5.62 -23.85 -4.55
N VAL A 155 6.70 -23.21 -5.02
CA VAL A 155 7.95 -23.08 -4.25
C VAL A 155 7.72 -22.30 -2.95
N ALA A 156 7.03 -21.16 -3.00
CA ALA A 156 6.76 -20.35 -1.82
C ALA A 156 5.98 -21.09 -0.72
N ARG A 157 5.10 -22.04 -1.08
CA ARG A 157 4.36 -22.88 -0.12
C ARG A 157 5.25 -23.76 0.74
N VAL A 158 6.35 -24.28 0.16
CA VAL A 158 7.24 -25.23 0.83
C VAL A 158 8.54 -24.59 1.28
N LEU A 159 8.78 -23.34 0.88
CA LEU A 159 9.99 -22.61 1.21
C LEU A 159 10.16 -22.53 2.72
N SER A 160 11.31 -22.97 3.21
CA SER A 160 11.69 -22.92 4.63
C SER A 160 12.84 -21.95 4.91
N TYR A 161 13.08 -21.01 3.98
CA TYR A 161 14.13 -20.01 4.16
C TYR A 161 13.79 -19.06 5.31
N LYS A 162 14.76 -18.84 6.17
CA LYS A 162 14.71 -17.88 7.27
C LYS A 162 16.04 -17.13 7.33
N PRO A 163 16.03 -15.80 7.41
CA PRO A 163 17.27 -15.05 7.60
C PRO A 163 17.97 -15.49 8.88
N ALA A 164 19.28 -15.75 8.78
CA ALA A 164 20.08 -16.25 9.90
C ALA A 164 20.04 -15.31 11.13
N SER A 165 19.93 -14.00 10.89
CA SER A 165 19.78 -12.99 11.93
C SER A 165 18.53 -13.21 12.78
N PHE A 166 17.39 -13.48 12.15
CA PHE A 166 16.11 -13.76 12.84
C PHE A 166 16.15 -15.10 13.59
N VAL A 167 16.72 -16.13 12.97
CA VAL A 167 16.88 -17.45 13.62
C VAL A 167 17.75 -17.36 14.86
N ARG A 168 18.84 -16.61 14.80
CA ARG A 168 19.76 -16.43 15.94
C ARG A 168 19.08 -15.72 17.10
N VAL A 169 18.46 -14.57 16.82
CA VAL A 169 17.77 -13.80 17.87
C VAL A 169 16.57 -14.57 18.44
N ALA A 170 15.78 -15.24 17.61
CA ALA A 170 14.69 -16.10 18.11
C ALA A 170 15.18 -17.15 19.11
N ARG A 171 16.34 -17.79 18.84
CA ARG A 171 16.94 -18.79 19.75
C ARG A 171 17.42 -18.17 21.08
N GLU A 172 17.93 -16.94 21.06
CA GLU A 172 18.33 -16.21 22.28
C GLU A 172 17.15 -16.05 23.27
N TYR A 173 15.92 -15.96 22.75
CA TYR A 173 14.69 -15.88 23.54
C TYR A 173 13.93 -17.22 23.66
N GLY A 174 14.53 -18.33 23.25
CA GLY A 174 13.88 -19.65 23.30
C GLY A 174 12.71 -19.85 22.34
N LEU A 175 12.50 -18.91 21.39
CA LEU A 175 11.41 -18.99 20.44
C LEU A 175 11.76 -19.89 19.24
N ARG A 176 10.86 -20.84 18.94
CA ARG A 176 10.93 -21.64 17.70
C ARG A 176 10.14 -20.96 16.61
N LEU A 177 10.83 -20.60 15.51
CA LEU A 177 10.17 -20.04 14.33
C LEU A 177 9.39 -21.13 13.59
N PRO A 178 8.24 -20.77 12.97
CA PRO A 178 7.48 -21.67 12.11
C PRO A 178 8.35 -22.31 11.02
N HIS A 179 8.00 -23.51 10.56
CA HIS A 179 8.83 -24.24 9.58
C HIS A 179 8.86 -23.51 8.24
N ARG A 180 7.70 -23.13 7.69
CA ARG A 180 7.61 -22.46 6.39
C ARG A 180 7.84 -20.96 6.52
N THR A 181 8.45 -20.36 5.50
CA THR A 181 8.68 -18.91 5.42
C THR A 181 7.35 -18.13 5.46
N VAL A 182 6.34 -18.59 4.74
CA VAL A 182 5.03 -17.94 4.70
C VAL A 182 4.36 -17.87 6.07
N ASP A 183 4.51 -18.93 6.89
CA ASP A 183 3.97 -18.95 8.26
C ASP A 183 4.79 -18.04 9.20
N MET A 184 6.12 -17.96 8.99
CA MET A 184 6.97 -17.03 9.73
C MET A 184 6.55 -15.57 9.49
N LEU A 185 6.14 -15.24 8.26
CA LEU A 185 5.72 -13.91 7.83
C LEU A 185 4.23 -13.62 8.07
N SER A 186 3.47 -14.55 8.63
CA SER A 186 2.05 -14.38 8.98
C SER A 186 1.89 -13.98 10.45
N ALA A 187 0.90 -13.15 10.72
CA ALA A 187 0.44 -12.82 12.07
C ALA A 187 -0.58 -13.87 12.58
N ASP A 188 -1.07 -13.72 13.81
CA ASP A 188 -2.19 -14.53 14.31
C ASP A 188 -3.46 -14.26 13.51
N VAL A 189 -3.63 -13.00 13.05
CA VAL A 189 -4.66 -12.59 12.11
C VAL A 189 -4.05 -11.68 11.05
N ASN A 190 -4.13 -12.07 9.78
CA ASN A 190 -3.79 -11.21 8.66
C ASN A 190 -5.06 -10.49 8.20
N LEU A 191 -5.09 -9.18 8.34
CA LEU A 191 -6.18 -8.31 7.88
C LEU A 191 -5.97 -8.02 6.38
N ILE A 192 -6.75 -8.68 5.53
CA ILE A 192 -6.61 -8.56 4.07
C ILE A 192 -7.41 -7.36 3.56
N CYS A 193 -6.68 -6.32 3.13
CA CYS A 193 -7.23 -5.02 2.78
C CYS A 193 -7.70 -4.92 1.31
N SER A 194 -7.94 -6.06 0.65
CA SER A 194 -8.31 -6.11 -0.77
C SER A 194 -9.77 -5.78 -1.01
N LEU A 195 -10.00 -4.82 -1.92
CA LEU A 195 -11.33 -4.47 -2.41
C LEU A 195 -12.07 -5.68 -3.00
N PHE A 196 -11.42 -6.44 -3.86
CA PHE A 196 -12.09 -7.49 -4.64
C PHE A 196 -12.39 -8.74 -3.82
N THR A 197 -11.61 -9.06 -2.78
CA THR A 197 -11.96 -10.15 -1.87
C THR A 197 -13.24 -9.84 -1.10
N GLN A 198 -13.42 -8.60 -0.67
CA GLN A 198 -14.65 -8.14 -0.05
C GLN A 198 -15.82 -8.13 -1.04
N LEU A 199 -15.62 -7.56 -2.23
CA LEU A 199 -16.68 -7.43 -3.25
C LEU A 199 -17.23 -8.77 -3.71
N ARG A 200 -16.37 -9.80 -3.81
CA ARG A 200 -16.76 -11.16 -4.23
C ARG A 200 -17.19 -12.07 -3.08
N GLY A 201 -16.96 -11.66 -1.84
CA GLY A 201 -17.15 -12.55 -0.68
C GLY A 201 -16.21 -13.76 -0.71
N ASP A 202 -14.96 -13.56 -1.13
CA ASP A 202 -14.01 -14.66 -1.30
C ASP A 202 -13.71 -15.36 0.03
N SER A 203 -13.78 -16.69 0.05
CA SER A 203 -13.37 -17.49 1.20
C SER A 203 -11.85 -17.47 1.35
N LEU A 204 -11.36 -16.97 2.49
CA LEU A 204 -9.94 -16.88 2.78
C LEU A 204 -9.44 -18.05 3.65
N VAL A 205 -8.16 -18.38 3.55
CA VAL A 205 -7.51 -19.43 4.34
C VAL A 205 -6.93 -18.80 5.60
N LYS A 206 -7.23 -19.37 6.78
CA LYS A 206 -6.64 -18.90 8.04
C LYS A 206 -5.11 -18.84 7.94
N PRO A 207 -4.46 -17.80 8.49
CA PRO A 207 -4.99 -16.75 9.38
C PRO A 207 -5.56 -15.50 8.65
N ASP A 208 -5.83 -15.55 7.36
CA ASP A 208 -6.31 -14.41 6.59
C ASP A 208 -7.80 -14.13 6.86
N VAL A 209 -8.13 -12.87 7.12
CA VAL A 209 -9.48 -12.34 7.31
C VAL A 209 -9.67 -11.15 6.39
N GLY A 210 -10.71 -11.16 5.55
CA GLY A 210 -11.02 -10.06 4.65
C GLY A 210 -11.67 -8.90 5.39
N VAL A 211 -11.02 -7.74 5.37
CA VAL A 211 -11.58 -6.51 5.94
C VAL A 211 -12.00 -5.50 4.87
N GLY A 212 -11.59 -5.72 3.62
CA GLY A 212 -11.90 -4.81 2.52
C GLY A 212 -10.96 -3.61 2.44
N PRO A 213 -11.29 -2.61 1.60
CA PRO A 213 -10.39 -1.52 1.28
C PRO A 213 -10.11 -0.63 2.49
N ILE A 214 -8.83 -0.27 2.67
CA ILE A 214 -8.37 0.73 3.65
C ILE A 214 -7.48 1.71 2.91
N TYR A 215 -8.00 2.89 2.62
CA TYR A 215 -7.29 3.98 1.94
C TYR A 215 -7.16 5.19 2.85
N TYR A 216 -6.08 5.94 2.64
CA TYR A 216 -5.78 7.12 3.46
C TYR A 216 -6.75 8.27 3.18
N ARG A 217 -7.39 8.75 4.23
CA ARG A 217 -8.21 9.96 4.24
C ARG A 217 -7.32 11.14 4.63
N ALA A 218 -6.47 11.57 3.67
CA ALA A 218 -5.57 12.68 3.89
C ALA A 218 -6.35 13.94 4.30
N PRO A 219 -5.89 14.69 5.31
CA PRO A 219 -6.51 15.96 5.67
C PRO A 219 -6.27 17.01 4.59
N GLY A 220 -7.10 18.04 4.58
CA GLY A 220 -7.02 19.18 3.67
C GLY A 220 -8.13 19.22 2.65
N GLU A 221 -8.07 20.24 1.81
CA GLU A 221 -9.04 20.52 0.74
C GLU A 221 -8.48 20.11 -0.62
N LEU A 222 -9.37 19.92 -1.58
CA LEU A 222 -8.98 19.70 -2.96
C LEU A 222 -8.31 20.96 -3.54
N PRO A 223 -7.27 20.79 -4.39
CA PRO A 223 -6.62 21.92 -5.08
C PRO A 223 -7.61 22.72 -5.92
N GLN A 224 -7.37 24.02 -6.05
CA GLN A 224 -8.29 24.97 -6.71
C GLN A 224 -8.66 24.53 -8.14
N ILE A 225 -7.72 23.98 -8.91
CA ILE A 225 -7.94 23.46 -10.27
C ILE A 225 -9.13 22.48 -10.37
N VAL A 226 -9.46 21.79 -9.30
CA VAL A 226 -10.57 20.83 -9.24
C VAL A 226 -11.93 21.54 -9.30
N HIS A 227 -12.00 22.78 -8.85
CA HIS A 227 -13.21 23.59 -8.76
C HIS A 227 -13.37 24.59 -9.90
N GLU A 228 -12.32 24.77 -10.72
CA GLU A 228 -12.36 25.72 -11.83
C GLU A 228 -13.23 25.20 -12.98
N PRO A 229 -13.98 26.07 -13.67
CA PRO A 229 -14.67 25.69 -14.92
C PRO A 229 -13.67 25.21 -15.95
N ARG A 230 -13.96 24.07 -16.61
CA ARG A 230 -13.04 23.44 -17.56
C ARG A 230 -13.76 23.04 -18.84
N ASP A 231 -13.07 23.29 -19.97
CA ASP A 231 -13.49 22.79 -21.28
C ASP A 231 -12.78 21.47 -21.64
N ARG A 232 -11.91 20.98 -20.74
CA ARG A 232 -11.08 19.79 -20.95
C ARG A 232 -11.27 18.80 -19.80
N PRO A 233 -11.16 17.49 -20.07
CA PRO A 233 -11.15 16.49 -19.02
C PRO A 233 -9.99 16.69 -18.03
N LEU A 234 -10.22 16.46 -16.74
CA LEU A 234 -9.19 16.47 -15.70
C LEU A 234 -8.73 15.05 -15.38
N ILE A 235 -7.45 14.83 -15.54
CA ILE A 235 -6.79 13.54 -15.28
C ILE A 235 -5.99 13.62 -13.99
N TYR A 236 -6.27 12.77 -13.02
CA TYR A 236 -5.45 12.66 -11.82
C TYR A 236 -4.30 11.69 -12.04
N VAL A 237 -3.08 12.12 -11.77
CA VAL A 237 -1.87 11.29 -11.85
C VAL A 237 -1.29 11.11 -10.44
N GLY A 238 -1.38 9.88 -9.90
CA GLY A 238 -0.89 9.52 -8.58
C GLY A 238 0.09 8.34 -8.64
N MET A 239 1.40 8.63 -8.62
CA MET A 239 2.43 7.58 -8.70
C MET A 239 2.89 7.06 -7.33
N GLY A 240 2.30 7.53 -6.24
CA GLY A 240 2.64 7.09 -4.87
C GLY A 240 4.11 7.28 -4.51
N SER A 241 4.53 6.70 -3.40
CA SER A 241 5.92 6.79 -2.91
C SER A 241 6.88 5.77 -3.54
N SER A 242 6.36 4.74 -4.20
CA SER A 242 7.13 3.67 -4.85
C SER A 242 7.12 3.77 -6.39
N GLY A 243 6.62 4.88 -6.93
CA GLY A 243 6.66 5.16 -8.37
C GLY A 243 8.06 5.53 -8.88
N SER A 244 8.19 5.65 -10.20
CA SER A 244 9.43 6.03 -10.88
C SER A 244 9.34 7.45 -11.41
N ALA A 245 10.27 8.33 -11.03
CA ALA A 245 10.37 9.70 -11.53
C ALA A 245 10.54 9.74 -13.06
N ASP A 246 11.35 8.85 -13.62
CA ASP A 246 11.58 8.77 -15.08
C ASP A 246 10.29 8.41 -15.84
N ILE A 247 9.51 7.48 -15.30
CA ILE A 247 8.23 7.09 -15.92
C ILE A 247 7.23 8.23 -15.79
N LEU A 248 7.12 8.84 -14.61
CA LEU A 248 6.25 9.99 -14.39
C LEU A 248 6.59 11.12 -15.37
N ALA A 249 7.88 11.49 -15.50
CA ALA A 249 8.30 12.53 -16.43
C ALA A 249 7.94 12.24 -17.87
N GLN A 250 8.09 10.98 -18.31
CA GLN A 250 7.73 10.57 -19.67
C GLN A 250 6.20 10.58 -19.90
N VAL A 251 5.42 10.12 -18.92
CA VAL A 251 3.95 10.17 -18.95
C VAL A 251 3.48 11.62 -19.04
N LEU A 252 3.96 12.50 -18.15
CA LEU A 252 3.55 13.90 -18.13
C LEU A 252 3.94 14.66 -19.40
N ARG A 253 5.12 14.39 -20.01
CA ARG A 253 5.47 14.98 -21.31
C ARG A 253 4.48 14.62 -22.43
N GLN A 254 3.99 13.38 -22.46
CA GLN A 254 2.98 12.98 -23.43
C GLN A 254 1.62 13.60 -23.15
N LEU A 255 1.23 13.69 -21.87
CA LEU A 255 -0.02 14.34 -21.45
C LEU A 255 0.02 15.87 -21.67
N SER A 256 1.20 16.49 -21.63
CA SER A 256 1.37 17.92 -21.95
C SER A 256 0.92 18.28 -23.36
N ALA A 257 0.98 17.34 -24.30
CA ALA A 257 0.53 17.52 -25.68
C ALA A 257 -0.94 17.08 -25.91
N ALA A 258 -1.63 16.58 -24.89
CA ALA A 258 -3.00 16.11 -24.98
C ALA A 258 -4.00 17.22 -24.61
N PRO A 259 -5.23 17.20 -25.13
CA PRO A 259 -6.26 18.20 -24.81
C PRO A 259 -6.94 17.88 -23.47
N VAL A 260 -6.17 17.77 -22.39
CA VAL A 260 -6.60 17.47 -21.03
C VAL A 260 -5.89 18.37 -20.04
N ASP A 261 -6.46 18.56 -18.87
CA ASP A 261 -5.77 19.11 -17.71
C ASP A 261 -5.31 17.95 -16.82
N VAL A 262 -4.19 18.10 -16.17
CA VAL A 262 -3.56 17.04 -15.38
C VAL A 262 -3.27 17.54 -13.97
N LEU A 263 -3.89 16.92 -12.98
CA LEU A 263 -3.59 17.12 -11.57
C LEU A 263 -2.59 16.05 -11.11
N VAL A 264 -1.39 16.46 -10.74
CA VAL A 264 -0.34 15.56 -10.25
C VAL A 264 -0.31 15.58 -8.72
N GLY A 265 -0.66 14.44 -8.11
CA GLY A 265 -0.52 14.22 -6.68
C GLY A 265 0.91 13.88 -6.28
N GLY A 266 1.29 14.21 -5.03
CA GLY A 266 2.62 13.97 -4.49
C GLY A 266 3.01 12.50 -4.38
N GLY A 267 4.25 12.28 -3.94
CA GLY A 267 4.89 10.96 -3.80
C GLY A 267 6.19 10.88 -4.57
N VAL A 268 6.16 11.08 -5.88
CA VAL A 268 7.36 11.16 -6.71
C VAL A 268 7.61 12.62 -7.11
N GLN A 269 8.79 13.13 -6.77
CA GLN A 269 9.21 14.47 -7.18
C GLN A 269 10.02 14.40 -8.48
N LEU A 270 9.76 15.36 -9.36
CA LEU A 270 10.55 15.56 -10.57
C LEU A 270 11.61 16.63 -10.35
N SER A 271 12.83 16.37 -10.78
CA SER A 271 13.95 17.33 -10.71
C SER A 271 13.82 18.45 -11.74
N ASP A 272 13.12 18.23 -12.85
CA ASP A 272 12.93 19.21 -13.92
C ASP A 272 11.50 19.14 -14.48
N THR A 273 10.80 20.25 -14.41
CA THR A 273 9.43 20.41 -14.92
C THR A 273 9.33 21.41 -16.08
N ARG A 274 10.44 22.01 -16.52
CA ARG A 274 10.46 23.10 -17.53
C ARG A 274 9.94 22.67 -18.90
N MET A 275 9.98 21.37 -19.19
CA MET A 275 9.50 20.81 -20.47
C MET A 275 8.03 20.35 -20.42
N LEU A 276 7.31 20.66 -19.34
CA LEU A 276 5.90 20.30 -19.19
C LEU A 276 4.99 21.45 -19.64
N GLY A 277 3.83 21.11 -20.17
CA GLY A 277 2.83 22.07 -20.61
C GLY A 277 2.12 22.76 -19.42
N ASN A 278 1.50 23.90 -19.69
CA ASN A 278 0.75 24.67 -18.69
C ASN A 278 -0.50 23.94 -18.17
N ASN A 279 -0.90 22.85 -18.84
CA ASN A 279 -1.99 21.98 -18.42
C ASN A 279 -1.59 20.96 -17.33
N ILE A 280 -0.35 20.97 -16.86
CA ILE A 280 0.15 20.10 -15.80
C ILE A 280 0.23 20.86 -14.48
N HIS A 281 -0.57 20.46 -13.50
CA HIS A 281 -0.72 21.14 -12.20
C HIS A 281 -0.21 20.24 -11.07
N PHE A 282 0.84 20.65 -10.39
CA PHE A 282 1.41 19.94 -9.23
C PHE A 282 0.76 20.45 -7.94
N ALA A 283 0.18 19.56 -7.15
CA ALA A 283 -0.57 19.93 -5.96
C ALA A 283 -0.04 19.31 -4.65
N GLY A 284 1.16 18.72 -4.66
CA GLY A 284 1.68 18.07 -3.45
C GLY A 284 0.77 16.93 -2.97
N THR A 285 0.44 16.90 -1.69
CA THR A 285 -0.49 15.90 -1.14
C THR A 285 -1.92 16.27 -1.52
N VAL A 286 -2.54 15.43 -2.33
CA VAL A 286 -3.95 15.57 -2.74
C VAL A 286 -4.79 14.63 -1.87
N PRO A 287 -5.90 15.08 -1.25
CA PRO A 287 -6.86 14.21 -0.57
C PRO A 287 -7.66 13.39 -1.60
N ALA A 288 -7.00 12.40 -2.21
CA ALA A 288 -7.52 11.67 -3.36
C ALA A 288 -8.86 10.95 -3.11
N HIS A 289 -9.21 10.71 -1.85
CA HIS A 289 -10.51 10.15 -1.46
C HIS A 289 -11.68 11.11 -1.70
N LEU A 290 -11.41 12.40 -1.94
CA LEU A 290 -12.41 13.43 -2.25
C LEU A 290 -12.57 13.69 -3.75
N LEU A 291 -11.82 13.03 -4.61
CA LEU A 291 -11.81 13.29 -6.07
C LEU A 291 -13.05 12.79 -6.81
N ALA A 292 -13.96 12.09 -6.15
CA ALA A 292 -15.20 11.60 -6.78
C ALA A 292 -16.05 12.78 -7.33
N GLY A 293 -16.41 12.70 -8.61
CA GLY A 293 -17.16 13.76 -9.31
C GLY A 293 -16.34 14.95 -9.79
N HIS A 294 -15.01 14.94 -9.57
CA HIS A 294 -14.11 16.04 -9.90
C HIS A 294 -13.11 15.72 -11.00
N ILE A 295 -12.88 14.45 -11.28
CA ILE A 295 -11.93 13.98 -12.31
C ILE A 295 -12.62 13.06 -13.30
N ASP A 296 -12.04 12.90 -14.48
CA ASP A 296 -12.58 12.08 -15.57
C ASP A 296 -11.87 10.74 -15.72
N ALA A 297 -10.59 10.67 -15.34
CA ALA A 297 -9.81 9.45 -15.29
C ALA A 297 -8.60 9.59 -14.35
N SER A 298 -7.92 8.46 -14.05
CA SER A 298 -6.70 8.45 -13.25
C SER A 298 -5.57 7.68 -13.94
N ILE A 299 -4.33 8.01 -13.58
CA ILE A 299 -3.14 7.23 -13.93
C ILE A 299 -2.38 6.93 -12.64
N THR A 300 -2.07 5.65 -12.39
CA THR A 300 -1.45 5.23 -11.12
C THR A 300 -0.35 4.19 -11.32
N HIS A 301 0.55 4.08 -10.32
CA HIS A 301 1.56 3.01 -10.27
C HIS A 301 1.00 1.65 -9.76
N GLY A 302 -0.28 1.59 -9.37
CA GLY A 302 -0.92 0.35 -8.94
C GLY A 302 -0.76 -0.01 -7.45
N GLY A 303 -0.18 0.86 -6.63
CA GLY A 303 -0.16 0.65 -5.18
C GLY A 303 -1.58 0.57 -4.62
N GLU A 304 -1.82 -0.30 -3.63
CA GLU A 304 -3.17 -0.62 -3.15
C GLU A 304 -3.98 0.63 -2.78
N GLY A 305 -3.42 1.56 -2.02
CA GLY A 305 -4.10 2.79 -1.64
C GLY A 305 -4.46 3.69 -2.82
N THR A 306 -3.59 3.81 -3.84
CA THR A 306 -3.86 4.63 -5.03
C THR A 306 -4.89 3.99 -5.96
N VAL A 307 -4.88 2.67 -6.07
CA VAL A 307 -5.93 1.92 -6.80
C VAL A 307 -7.28 2.07 -6.09
N GLN A 308 -7.30 1.93 -4.77
CA GLN A 308 -8.53 2.09 -3.99
C GLN A 308 -9.12 3.50 -4.13
N THR A 309 -8.28 4.56 -4.06
CA THR A 309 -8.78 5.92 -4.26
C THR A 309 -9.22 6.19 -5.70
N ALA A 310 -8.56 5.62 -6.71
CA ALA A 310 -9.02 5.69 -8.10
C ALA A 310 -10.38 4.98 -8.29
N CYS A 311 -10.55 3.81 -7.69
CA CYS A 311 -11.85 3.11 -7.71
C CYS A 311 -12.94 3.89 -6.96
N LEU A 312 -12.62 4.48 -5.80
CA LEU A 312 -13.55 5.30 -5.02
C LEU A 312 -14.02 6.54 -5.79
N ALA A 313 -13.14 7.14 -6.59
CA ALA A 313 -13.49 8.27 -7.46
C ALA A 313 -14.55 7.91 -8.50
N GLY A 314 -14.72 6.62 -8.80
CA GLY A 314 -15.73 6.14 -9.75
C GLY A 314 -15.39 6.42 -11.20
N VAL A 315 -14.11 6.62 -11.51
CA VAL A 315 -13.60 6.89 -12.87
C VAL A 315 -12.67 5.78 -13.34
N PRO A 316 -12.54 5.56 -14.66
CA PRO A 316 -11.56 4.61 -15.19
C PRO A 316 -10.12 5.03 -14.86
N PHE A 317 -9.23 4.06 -14.76
CA PHE A 317 -7.82 4.38 -14.58
C PHE A 317 -6.89 3.53 -15.46
N ALA A 318 -5.70 4.04 -15.72
CA ALA A 318 -4.61 3.27 -16.30
C ALA A 318 -3.50 3.06 -15.26
N GLY A 319 -2.97 1.84 -15.20
CA GLY A 319 -1.97 1.46 -14.22
C GLY A 319 -0.69 0.92 -14.84
N ILE A 320 0.47 1.28 -14.25
CA ILE A 320 1.78 0.73 -14.57
C ILE A 320 2.46 0.20 -13.30
N ALA A 321 2.68 -1.10 -13.24
CA ALA A 321 3.26 -1.73 -12.05
C ALA A 321 4.80 -1.72 -12.06
N MET A 322 5.39 -1.48 -10.89
CA MET A 322 6.82 -1.64 -10.59
C MET A 322 7.09 -2.85 -9.71
N GLN A 323 6.06 -3.39 -9.05
CA GLN A 323 6.10 -4.48 -8.07
C GLN A 323 5.00 -5.51 -8.36
N ALA A 324 5.16 -6.73 -7.86
CA ALA A 324 4.20 -7.82 -8.06
C ALA A 324 2.81 -7.51 -7.45
N GLU A 325 2.78 -6.90 -6.27
CA GLU A 325 1.55 -6.47 -5.61
C GLU A 325 0.81 -5.42 -6.45
N GLN A 326 1.52 -4.44 -6.98
CA GLN A 326 0.94 -3.41 -7.84
C GLN A 326 0.35 -4.01 -9.14
N SER A 327 1.07 -4.99 -9.72
CA SER A 327 0.57 -5.72 -10.90
C SER A 327 -0.73 -6.47 -10.58
N TRP A 328 -0.81 -7.08 -9.40
CA TRP A 328 -2.02 -7.75 -8.93
C TRP A 328 -3.21 -6.78 -8.84
N ASN A 329 -3.01 -5.65 -8.16
CA ASN A 329 -4.07 -4.66 -7.94
C ASN A 329 -4.62 -4.09 -9.27
N ILE A 330 -3.73 -3.75 -10.22
CA ILE A 330 -4.13 -3.26 -11.53
C ILE A 330 -4.94 -4.32 -12.29
N GLU A 331 -4.46 -5.55 -12.27
CA GLU A 331 -5.06 -6.61 -13.06
C GLU A 331 -6.44 -7.05 -12.53
N GLU A 332 -6.65 -7.00 -11.22
CA GLU A 332 -8.00 -7.21 -10.66
C GLU A 332 -8.99 -6.17 -11.20
N CYS A 333 -8.55 -4.92 -11.33
CA CYS A 333 -9.36 -3.85 -11.93
C CYS A 333 -9.54 -4.01 -13.44
N VAL A 334 -8.49 -4.40 -14.18
CA VAL A 334 -8.60 -4.72 -15.62
C VAL A 334 -9.62 -5.83 -15.85
N ARG A 335 -9.59 -6.87 -15.03
CA ARG A 335 -10.52 -7.99 -15.11
C ARG A 335 -11.95 -7.60 -14.73
N TYR A 336 -12.12 -6.72 -13.76
CA TYR A 336 -13.42 -6.15 -13.43
C TYR A 336 -13.97 -5.28 -14.56
N GLY A 337 -13.08 -4.68 -15.36
CA GLY A 337 -13.40 -3.87 -16.53
C GLY A 337 -13.42 -2.36 -16.29
N ASN A 338 -12.83 -1.86 -15.19
CA ASN A 338 -12.75 -0.44 -14.87
C ASN A 338 -11.34 0.18 -15.10
N ALA A 339 -10.39 -0.61 -15.63
CA ALA A 339 -9.02 -0.15 -15.77
C ALA A 339 -8.31 -0.67 -17.02
N LEU A 340 -7.23 0.00 -17.40
CA LEU A 340 -6.27 -0.43 -18.39
C LEU A 340 -4.91 -0.67 -17.73
N ARG A 341 -4.19 -1.66 -18.23
CA ARG A 341 -2.77 -1.84 -17.92
C ARG A 341 -1.93 -1.26 -19.05
N PHE A 342 -0.86 -0.54 -18.70
CA PHE A 342 0.18 -0.13 -19.64
C PHE A 342 1.57 -0.47 -19.10
N THR A 343 2.56 -0.43 -19.99
CA THR A 343 3.92 -0.88 -19.73
C THR A 343 4.93 0.24 -19.97
N LYS A 344 6.17 0.06 -19.50
CA LYS A 344 7.28 0.96 -19.85
C LYS A 344 7.48 1.08 -21.38
N ASN A 345 7.15 0.02 -22.11
CA ASN A 345 7.26 0.02 -23.54
C ASN A 345 6.19 0.90 -24.22
N ASP A 346 4.97 0.91 -23.68
CA ASP A 346 3.91 1.80 -24.14
C ASP A 346 4.30 3.27 -23.93
N VAL A 347 4.88 3.58 -22.76
CA VAL A 347 5.40 4.92 -22.48
C VAL A 347 6.50 5.32 -23.47
N ARG A 348 7.46 4.42 -23.77
CA ARG A 348 8.54 4.69 -24.73
C ARG A 348 8.04 4.88 -26.16
N ARG A 349 6.98 4.19 -26.55
CA ARG A 349 6.38 4.28 -27.89
C ARG A 349 5.45 5.49 -28.06
N GLY A 350 5.16 6.24 -27.00
CA GLY A 350 4.28 7.39 -27.08
C GLY A 350 2.78 7.06 -27.02
N ASN A 351 2.42 5.88 -26.52
CA ASN A 351 1.04 5.35 -26.57
C ASN A 351 0.10 5.96 -25.50
N MET A 352 0.56 6.95 -24.72
CA MET A 352 -0.29 7.53 -23.65
C MET A 352 -1.54 8.22 -24.20
N ARG A 353 -1.48 8.72 -25.43
CA ARG A 353 -2.64 9.32 -26.09
C ARG A 353 -3.74 8.30 -26.32
N ASP A 354 -3.41 7.13 -26.90
CA ASP A 354 -4.39 6.07 -27.18
C ASP A 354 -4.98 5.51 -25.87
N ILE A 355 -4.16 5.38 -24.83
CA ILE A 355 -4.60 4.96 -23.51
C ILE A 355 -5.60 5.97 -22.93
N LEU A 356 -5.29 7.26 -23.02
CA LEU A 356 -6.15 8.34 -22.55
C LEU A 356 -7.48 8.39 -23.30
N ASP A 357 -7.43 8.32 -24.63
CA ASP A 357 -8.63 8.32 -25.46
C ASP A 357 -9.55 7.15 -25.11
N ARG A 358 -9.02 5.97 -24.83
CA ARG A 358 -9.79 4.82 -24.34
C ARG A 358 -10.40 5.05 -22.94
N LEU A 359 -9.64 5.60 -21.99
CA LEU A 359 -10.17 5.91 -20.64
C LEU A 359 -11.35 6.88 -20.71
N LEU A 360 -11.31 7.84 -21.63
CA LEU A 360 -12.32 8.88 -21.75
C LEU A 360 -13.53 8.47 -22.59
N SER A 361 -13.36 7.56 -23.58
CA SER A 361 -14.41 7.21 -24.53
C SER A 361 -15.08 5.85 -24.28
N ASP A 362 -14.46 4.92 -23.54
CA ASP A 362 -15.03 3.60 -23.28
C ASP A 362 -16.16 3.66 -22.25
N GLU A 363 -17.40 3.76 -22.72
CA GLU A 363 -18.60 3.83 -21.88
C GLU A 363 -18.79 2.61 -20.99
N GLY A 364 -18.42 1.41 -21.45
CA GLY A 364 -18.46 0.19 -20.66
C GLY A 364 -17.53 0.25 -19.46
N MET A 365 -16.29 0.72 -19.69
CA MET A 365 -15.29 0.92 -18.63
C MET A 365 -15.74 1.99 -17.64
N ARG A 366 -16.27 3.11 -18.11
CA ARG A 366 -16.81 4.20 -17.29
C ARG A 366 -17.99 3.72 -16.42
N ALA A 367 -18.90 2.92 -16.97
CA ALA A 367 -20.03 2.34 -16.23
C ALA A 367 -19.54 1.41 -15.12
N LYS A 368 -18.54 0.55 -15.41
CA LYS A 368 -17.91 -0.32 -14.42
C LYS A 368 -17.21 0.45 -13.33
N ALA A 369 -16.52 1.53 -13.67
CA ALA A 369 -15.87 2.39 -12.68
C ALA A 369 -16.88 3.05 -11.73
N ARG A 370 -17.99 3.61 -12.26
CA ARG A 370 -19.06 4.17 -11.44
C ARG A 370 -19.66 3.14 -10.49
N GLN A 371 -20.02 1.94 -11.00
CA GLN A 371 -20.56 0.85 -10.19
C GLN A 371 -19.61 0.47 -9.05
N LEU A 372 -18.31 0.39 -9.33
CA LEU A 372 -17.30 0.07 -8.32
C LEU A 372 -17.16 1.16 -7.27
N GLY A 373 -17.18 2.43 -7.69
CA GLY A 373 -17.13 3.58 -6.79
C GLY A 373 -18.33 3.62 -5.83
N GLU A 374 -19.53 3.30 -6.31
CA GLU A 374 -20.73 3.17 -5.48
C GLU A 374 -20.58 2.05 -4.45
N ALA A 375 -20.14 0.88 -4.87
CA ALA A 375 -19.89 -0.24 -3.97
C ALA A 375 -18.84 0.10 -2.89
N MET A 376 -17.76 0.80 -3.25
CA MET A 376 -16.72 1.20 -2.30
C MET A 376 -17.20 2.17 -1.22
N ARG A 377 -18.16 3.04 -1.52
CA ARG A 377 -18.71 3.99 -0.52
C ARG A 377 -19.43 3.28 0.63
N THR A 378 -19.86 2.05 0.44
CA THR A 378 -20.49 1.23 1.48
C THR A 378 -19.51 0.38 2.28
N MET A 379 -18.22 0.38 1.92
CA MET A 379 -17.19 -0.43 2.56
C MET A 379 -16.37 0.41 3.53
N ASP A 380 -16.15 -0.09 4.74
CA ASP A 380 -15.24 0.48 5.72
C ASP A 380 -14.31 -0.59 6.27
N GLY A 381 -13.21 -0.80 5.55
CA GLY A 381 -12.21 -1.81 5.93
C GLY A 381 -11.52 -1.49 7.27
N ALA A 382 -11.35 -0.23 7.61
CA ALA A 382 -10.78 0.16 8.89
C ALA A 382 -11.72 -0.18 10.05
N ALA A 383 -13.03 0.01 9.87
CA ALA A 383 -14.03 -0.39 10.86
C ALA A 383 -14.11 -1.90 11.04
N LEU A 384 -13.93 -2.68 9.97
CA LEU A 384 -13.92 -4.14 10.06
C LEU A 384 -12.62 -4.70 10.64
N ALA A 385 -11.54 -3.93 10.61
CA ALA A 385 -10.24 -4.32 11.15
C ALA A 385 -10.14 -4.19 12.69
N VAL A 386 -11.02 -3.42 13.30
CA VAL A 386 -11.13 -3.17 14.76
C VAL A 386 -12.32 -3.90 15.36
#